data_c86b85790d69372aad84619a03e17052
#
_entry.id   c86b85790d69372aad84619a03e17052
#
_cell.length_a   1.000
_cell.length_b   1.000
_cell.length_c   1.000
_cell.angle_alpha   90.00
_cell.angle_beta   90.00
_cell.angle_gamma   90.00
#
_symmetry.space_group_name_H-M   'P 1'
#
loop_
_entity.id
_entity.type
_entity.pdbx_description
1 polymer ?
#
loop_
_entity_poly.entity_id
_entity_poly.type
_entity_poly.pdbx_seq_one_letter_code
_entity_poly.pdbx_strand_id
1 'polypeptide(L)'
;YFDTDEELSAALRSGTITAAVSNRLRLTSNEWVIDTFDNEDVYIAVRKGDASTLRLVNDALIRMDRGDPTWRTTLFDKYNKNIHTSNKLYLTAAEENYISAHNAADKEFTVLANPDRYPYSYLDKDGKLTGIMVDLFKLVAGRARLHYKFLTPADRTEYKQIFNDRAADFVIDLTSDFSTAEDCGYKLTDSYLSAEFSWVLLRSHDGDLRRVAVAYNFNTDVLELPGLDDCATVEYMDSFDDCLAALHSGEIDAYYTYTYQAERTVFDDKKNELRSMLSDERRSFCIGVNRDYDVLLRSVLNKSVNSLTRAEVVSITNKYINLGTQKF
;
A
#
# COMPACT_ATOMS: atom_id res chain seq x y z
N TYR A 1 14.03 -32.98 -7.17
CA TYR A 1 14.10 -31.89 -8.15
C TYR A 1 13.64 -32.43 -9.50
N PHE A 2 13.01 -31.58 -10.30
CA PHE A 2 12.56 -31.86 -11.65
C PHE A 2 13.23 -30.83 -12.58
N ASP A 3 13.54 -31.25 -13.78
CA ASP A 3 14.27 -30.39 -14.73
C ASP A 3 13.33 -29.44 -15.48
N THR A 4 12.04 -29.79 -15.56
CA THR A 4 11.02 -28.98 -16.23
C THR A 4 9.74 -28.83 -15.41
N ASP A 5 8.98 -27.77 -15.67
CA ASP A 5 7.67 -27.54 -15.06
C ASP A 5 6.64 -28.59 -15.49
N GLU A 6 6.76 -29.13 -16.70
CA GLU A 6 5.91 -30.20 -17.23
C GLU A 6 6.10 -31.50 -16.44
N GLU A 7 7.36 -31.87 -16.15
CA GLU A 7 7.67 -33.06 -15.34
C GLU A 7 7.17 -32.92 -13.91
N LEU A 8 7.36 -31.75 -13.29
CA LEU A 8 6.87 -31.44 -11.96
C LEU A 8 5.34 -31.56 -11.90
N SER A 9 4.64 -30.98 -12.88
CA SER A 9 3.17 -31.05 -12.98
C SER A 9 2.68 -32.48 -13.24
N ALA A 10 3.41 -33.26 -14.05
CA ALA A 10 3.07 -34.66 -14.29
C ALA A 10 3.23 -35.52 -13.03
N ALA A 11 4.31 -35.30 -12.26
CA ALA A 11 4.55 -36.01 -11.01
C ALA A 11 3.51 -35.67 -9.93
N LEU A 12 3.06 -34.43 -9.85
CA LEU A 12 2.00 -34.02 -8.94
C LEU A 12 0.64 -34.64 -9.34
N ARG A 13 0.30 -34.58 -10.63
CA ARG A 13 -0.96 -35.19 -11.14
C ARG A 13 -1.01 -36.72 -11.01
N SER A 14 0.12 -37.38 -11.17
CA SER A 14 0.20 -38.85 -11.00
C SER A 14 0.21 -39.31 -9.54
N GLY A 15 0.34 -38.35 -8.58
CA GLY A 15 0.49 -38.68 -7.16
C GLY A 15 1.88 -39.20 -6.80
N THR A 16 2.85 -39.10 -7.72
CA THR A 16 4.27 -39.45 -7.44
C THR A 16 4.86 -38.53 -6.37
N ILE A 17 4.40 -37.29 -6.32
CA ILE A 17 4.67 -36.32 -5.25
C ILE A 17 3.36 -35.79 -4.70
N THR A 18 3.36 -35.45 -3.40
CA THR A 18 2.17 -34.96 -2.70
C THR A 18 2.03 -33.43 -2.77
N ALA A 19 3.16 -32.72 -2.86
CA ALA A 19 3.22 -31.27 -2.95
C ALA A 19 4.42 -30.82 -3.78
N ALA A 20 4.34 -29.63 -4.35
CA ALA A 20 5.39 -29.02 -5.13
C ALA A 20 5.60 -27.58 -4.69
N VAL A 21 6.85 -27.09 -4.75
CA VAL A 21 7.20 -25.67 -4.59
C VAL A 21 7.60 -25.14 -5.97
N SER A 22 6.93 -24.12 -6.44
CA SER A 22 7.16 -23.53 -7.76
C SER A 22 6.62 -22.09 -7.81
N ASN A 23 6.91 -21.37 -8.89
CA ASN A 23 6.37 -20.04 -9.07
C ASN A 23 4.88 -20.09 -9.47
N ARG A 24 4.15 -19.00 -9.18
CA ARG A 24 2.71 -18.90 -9.40
C ARG A 24 2.32 -18.96 -10.88
N LEU A 25 3.22 -18.59 -11.79
CA LEU A 25 2.93 -18.54 -13.23
C LEU A 25 2.81 -19.93 -13.85
N ARG A 26 3.32 -20.97 -13.18
CA ARG A 26 3.23 -22.36 -13.60
C ARG A 26 1.90 -23.04 -13.26
N LEU A 27 1.14 -22.52 -12.30
CA LEU A 27 -0.04 -23.17 -11.77
C LEU A 27 -1.08 -23.51 -12.86
N THR A 28 -1.64 -24.70 -12.78
CA THR A 28 -2.75 -25.14 -13.63
C THR A 28 -4.07 -25.17 -12.87
N SER A 29 -5.18 -25.24 -13.59
CA SER A 29 -6.53 -25.29 -12.99
C SER A 29 -6.79 -26.50 -12.07
N ASN A 30 -5.91 -27.51 -12.11
CA ASN A 30 -6.03 -28.74 -11.35
C ASN A 30 -5.11 -28.76 -10.11
N GLU A 31 -4.46 -27.67 -9.80
CA GLU A 31 -3.54 -27.53 -8.68
C GLU A 31 -4.06 -26.50 -7.67
N TRP A 32 -3.81 -26.75 -6.40
CA TRP A 32 -4.24 -25.90 -5.31
C TRP A 32 -3.01 -25.23 -4.69
N VAL A 33 -3.08 -23.90 -4.52
CA VAL A 33 -2.08 -23.18 -3.73
C VAL A 33 -2.37 -23.41 -2.25
N ILE A 34 -1.41 -24.00 -1.55
CA ILE A 34 -1.52 -24.24 -0.10
C ILE A 34 -1.03 -23.02 0.66
N ASP A 35 0.11 -22.45 0.20
CA ASP A 35 0.73 -21.27 0.81
C ASP A 35 1.64 -20.55 -0.19
N THR A 36 2.01 -19.30 0.12
CA THR A 36 2.96 -18.49 -0.66
C THR A 36 4.08 -18.06 0.27
N PHE A 37 5.33 -18.39 -0.10
CA PHE A 37 6.49 -18.16 0.77
C PHE A 37 7.17 -16.83 0.49
N ASP A 38 7.13 -16.35 -0.75
CA ASP A 38 7.81 -15.14 -1.20
C ASP A 38 7.17 -14.58 -2.48
N ASN A 39 7.43 -13.30 -2.76
CA ASN A 39 7.07 -12.65 -4.02
C ASN A 39 8.35 -12.26 -4.74
N GLU A 40 8.61 -12.85 -5.89
CA GLU A 40 9.71 -12.40 -6.74
C GLU A 40 9.28 -11.17 -7.56
N ASP A 41 10.03 -10.10 -7.41
CA ASP A 41 9.87 -8.92 -8.25
C ASP A 41 10.46 -9.17 -9.64
N VAL A 42 9.74 -8.80 -10.68
CA VAL A 42 10.22 -8.88 -12.07
C VAL A 42 10.61 -7.49 -12.54
N TYR A 43 11.85 -7.36 -12.99
CA TYR A 43 12.45 -6.09 -13.40
C TYR A 43 12.73 -6.04 -14.89
N ILE A 44 12.63 -4.84 -15.46
CA ILE A 44 13.25 -4.52 -16.75
C ILE A 44 14.64 -3.95 -16.44
N ALA A 45 15.68 -4.69 -16.77
CA ALA A 45 17.05 -4.27 -16.54
C ALA A 45 17.65 -3.62 -17.80
N VAL A 46 18.36 -2.53 -17.61
CA VAL A 46 19.20 -1.89 -18.65
C VAL A 46 20.66 -1.92 -18.22
N ARG A 47 21.58 -1.78 -19.18
CA ARG A 47 23.01 -1.77 -18.88
C ARG A 47 23.36 -0.61 -17.94
N LYS A 48 24.15 -0.89 -16.91
CA LYS A 48 24.61 0.14 -15.96
C LYS A 48 25.34 1.27 -16.72
N GLY A 49 24.91 2.51 -16.48
CA GLY A 49 25.44 3.71 -17.16
C GLY A 49 24.68 4.09 -18.43
N ASP A 50 23.74 3.30 -18.93
CA ASP A 50 22.88 3.65 -20.07
C ASP A 50 21.64 4.45 -19.59
N ALA A 51 21.90 5.71 -19.20
CA ALA A 51 20.85 6.61 -18.73
C ALA A 51 19.82 6.97 -19.83
N SER A 52 20.22 6.88 -21.10
CA SER A 52 19.32 7.20 -22.23
C SER A 52 18.25 6.13 -22.40
N THR A 53 18.63 4.86 -22.40
CA THR A 53 17.68 3.74 -22.50
C THR A 53 16.82 3.65 -21.25
N LEU A 54 17.39 3.85 -20.05
CA LEU A 54 16.63 3.87 -18.81
C LEU A 54 15.51 4.93 -18.84
N ARG A 55 15.84 6.15 -19.26
CA ARG A 55 14.85 7.25 -19.38
C ARG A 55 13.78 6.92 -20.41
N LEU A 56 14.18 6.40 -21.57
CA LEU A 56 13.24 6.03 -22.63
C LEU A 56 12.24 4.96 -22.17
N VAL A 57 12.70 3.94 -21.48
CA VAL A 57 11.87 2.84 -20.95
C VAL A 57 10.92 3.38 -19.87
N ASN A 58 11.42 4.18 -18.94
CA ASN A 58 10.60 4.76 -17.87
C ASN A 58 9.52 5.69 -18.45
N ASP A 59 9.85 6.55 -19.39
CA ASP A 59 8.89 7.43 -20.05
C ASP A 59 7.82 6.64 -20.82
N ALA A 60 8.21 5.53 -21.45
CA ALA A 60 7.26 4.66 -22.13
C ALA A 60 6.29 3.99 -21.13
N LEU A 61 6.80 3.46 -20.02
CA LEU A 61 5.98 2.85 -18.96
C LEU A 61 5.01 3.87 -18.35
N ILE A 62 5.48 5.09 -18.07
CA ILE A 62 4.63 6.18 -17.56
C ILE A 62 3.52 6.53 -18.54
N ARG A 63 3.82 6.62 -19.85
CA ARG A 63 2.80 6.87 -20.87
C ARG A 63 1.78 5.75 -20.96
N MET A 64 2.22 4.50 -20.87
CA MET A 64 1.33 3.34 -20.88
C MET A 64 0.43 3.34 -19.64
N ASP A 65 0.96 3.64 -18.46
CA ASP A 65 0.20 3.72 -17.20
C ASP A 65 -0.84 4.86 -17.24
N ARG A 66 -0.53 5.98 -17.90
CA ARG A 66 -1.46 7.11 -18.09
C ARG A 66 -2.53 6.83 -19.12
N GLY A 67 -2.17 6.13 -20.21
CA GLY A 67 -3.09 5.83 -21.31
C GLY A 67 -4.07 4.71 -20.97
N ASP A 68 -3.60 3.67 -20.33
CA ASP A 68 -4.40 2.53 -19.84
C ASP A 68 -3.81 1.99 -18.53
N PRO A 69 -4.30 2.43 -17.36
CA PRO A 69 -3.82 1.94 -16.06
C PRO A 69 -3.96 0.43 -15.88
N THR A 70 -4.78 -0.23 -16.71
CA THR A 70 -5.05 -1.67 -16.61
C THR A 70 -4.21 -2.52 -17.57
N TRP A 71 -3.36 -1.90 -18.40
CA TRP A 71 -2.63 -2.62 -19.46
C TRP A 71 -1.80 -3.81 -18.94
N ARG A 72 -1.18 -3.69 -17.75
CA ARG A 72 -0.40 -4.80 -17.17
C ARG A 72 -1.29 -5.97 -16.80
N THR A 73 -2.44 -5.70 -16.20
CA THR A 73 -3.44 -6.73 -15.85
C THR A 73 -4.00 -7.37 -17.12
N THR A 74 -4.36 -6.55 -18.11
CA THR A 74 -4.85 -7.04 -19.41
C THR A 74 -3.81 -7.93 -20.09
N LEU A 75 -2.55 -7.53 -20.05
CA LEU A 75 -1.44 -8.30 -20.63
C LEU A 75 -1.22 -9.61 -19.85
N PHE A 76 -1.23 -9.54 -18.52
CA PHE A 76 -1.11 -10.71 -17.65
C PHE A 76 -2.23 -11.72 -17.92
N ASP A 77 -3.48 -11.28 -17.92
CA ASP A 77 -4.65 -12.12 -18.16
C ASP A 77 -4.65 -12.73 -19.56
N LYS A 78 -4.15 -11.99 -20.55
CA LYS A 78 -4.03 -12.47 -21.93
C LYS A 78 -3.12 -13.70 -22.05
N TYR A 79 -1.99 -13.69 -21.35
CA TYR A 79 -0.97 -14.73 -21.46
C TYR A 79 -1.03 -15.78 -20.35
N ASN A 80 -1.73 -15.49 -19.26
CA ASN A 80 -1.86 -16.37 -18.11
C ASN A 80 -3.33 -16.83 -17.89
N LYS A 81 -4.06 -17.07 -18.98
CA LYS A 81 -5.49 -17.49 -18.96
C LYS A 81 -5.77 -18.73 -18.10
N ASN A 82 -4.77 -19.57 -17.86
CA ASN A 82 -4.90 -20.79 -17.06
C ASN A 82 -4.65 -20.55 -15.57
N ILE A 83 -4.09 -19.39 -15.21
CA ILE A 83 -4.03 -18.97 -13.84
C ILE A 83 -5.39 -18.33 -13.56
N HIS A 84 -6.37 -19.14 -13.28
CA HIS A 84 -7.58 -18.65 -12.66
C HIS A 84 -7.15 -18.05 -11.31
N THR A 85 -6.84 -16.77 -11.31
CA THR A 85 -6.98 -15.95 -10.12
C THR A 85 -8.46 -16.00 -9.77
N SER A 86 -8.91 -17.16 -9.25
CA SER A 86 -10.18 -17.17 -8.58
C SER A 86 -9.97 -16.21 -7.42
N ASN A 87 -10.71 -15.09 -7.42
CA ASN A 87 -10.83 -14.20 -6.27
C ASN A 87 -11.40 -14.96 -5.06
N LYS A 88 -11.36 -16.28 -5.10
CA LYS A 88 -11.89 -17.17 -4.10
C LYS A 88 -10.79 -17.36 -3.05
N LEU A 89 -11.05 -16.84 -1.89
CA LEU A 89 -10.23 -17.08 -0.73
C LEU A 89 -10.33 -18.56 -0.33
N TYR A 90 -9.21 -19.27 -0.34
CA TYR A 90 -9.14 -20.66 0.09
C TYR A 90 -8.60 -20.72 1.53
N LEU A 91 -9.50 -20.92 2.47
CA LEU A 91 -9.16 -21.14 3.85
C LEU A 91 -9.01 -22.63 4.15
N THR A 92 -8.09 -22.98 5.03
CA THR A 92 -8.02 -24.33 5.61
C THR A 92 -9.20 -24.54 6.57
N ALA A 93 -9.50 -25.80 6.89
CA ALA A 93 -10.55 -26.10 7.86
C ALA A 93 -10.29 -25.47 9.25
N ALA A 94 -9.02 -25.35 9.65
CA ALA A 94 -8.64 -24.68 10.91
C ALA A 94 -8.96 -23.17 10.85
N GLU A 95 -8.64 -22.50 9.73
CA GLU A 95 -8.93 -21.07 9.54
C GLU A 95 -10.44 -20.81 9.46
N GLU A 96 -11.18 -21.65 8.74
CA GLU A 96 -12.65 -21.55 8.67
C GLU A 96 -13.32 -21.73 10.03
N ASN A 97 -12.86 -22.71 10.81
CA ASN A 97 -13.36 -22.93 12.16
C ASN A 97 -13.03 -21.75 13.08
N TYR A 98 -11.82 -21.19 12.97
CA TYR A 98 -11.40 -20.02 13.74
C TYR A 98 -12.32 -18.83 13.48
N ILE A 99 -12.54 -18.46 12.21
CA ILE A 99 -13.40 -17.35 11.82
C ILE A 99 -14.85 -17.60 12.23
N SER A 100 -15.36 -18.82 12.00
CA SER A 100 -16.72 -19.19 12.37
C SER A 100 -16.96 -19.11 13.89
N ALA A 101 -16.00 -19.56 14.70
CA ALA A 101 -16.08 -19.46 16.14
C ALA A 101 -16.05 -18.01 16.63
N HIS A 102 -15.22 -17.17 16.01
CA HIS A 102 -15.16 -15.74 16.33
C HIS A 102 -16.48 -15.04 16.00
N ASN A 103 -17.01 -15.27 14.80
CA ASN A 103 -18.28 -14.67 14.34
C ASN A 103 -19.48 -15.16 15.19
N ALA A 104 -19.48 -16.43 15.61
CA ALA A 104 -20.52 -16.97 16.47
C ALA A 104 -20.51 -16.35 17.89
N ALA A 105 -19.39 -15.79 18.32
CA ALA A 105 -19.29 -15.06 19.58
C ALA A 105 -19.79 -13.61 19.50
N ASP A 106 -20.27 -13.18 18.33
CA ASP A 106 -20.77 -11.83 18.03
C ASP A 106 -19.76 -10.72 18.40
N LYS A 107 -18.48 -11.01 18.21
CA LYS A 107 -17.38 -10.06 18.47
C LYS A 107 -16.95 -9.39 17.18
N GLU A 108 -16.79 -8.07 17.26
CA GLU A 108 -16.21 -7.28 16.17
C GLU A 108 -14.75 -6.97 16.46
N PHE A 109 -13.90 -7.15 15.45
CA PHE A 109 -12.53 -6.66 15.51
C PHE A 109 -12.49 -5.14 15.42
N THR A 110 -11.64 -4.52 16.21
CA THR A 110 -11.40 -3.08 16.17
C THR A 110 -10.29 -2.76 15.18
N VAL A 111 -10.51 -1.77 14.32
CA VAL A 111 -9.60 -1.38 13.23
C VAL A 111 -9.19 0.06 13.40
N LEU A 112 -7.90 0.30 13.51
CA LEU A 112 -7.30 1.62 13.59
C LEU A 112 -6.71 2.03 12.24
N ALA A 113 -6.98 3.28 11.84
CA ALA A 113 -6.32 3.95 10.72
C ALA A 113 -6.07 5.41 11.08
N ASN A 114 -5.00 5.98 10.55
CA ASN A 114 -4.70 7.40 10.75
C ASN A 114 -5.77 8.25 10.03
N PRO A 115 -6.47 9.15 10.74
CA PRO A 115 -7.54 9.95 10.16
C PRO A 115 -7.07 11.16 9.35
N ASP A 116 -5.74 11.40 9.29
CA ASP A 116 -5.13 12.58 8.66
C ASP A 116 -4.11 12.17 7.59
N ARG A 117 -4.47 11.25 6.70
CA ARG A 117 -3.58 10.74 5.66
C ARG A 117 -4.27 10.67 4.30
N TYR A 118 -4.78 11.83 3.86
CA TYR A 118 -5.42 11.94 2.53
C TYR A 118 -4.46 11.55 1.40
N PRO A 119 -4.88 10.81 0.37
CA PRO A 119 -6.20 10.17 0.16
C PRO A 119 -6.27 8.72 0.70
N TYR A 120 -5.31 8.29 1.49
CA TYR A 120 -5.16 6.91 1.94
C TYR A 120 -6.13 6.54 3.06
N SER A 121 -6.19 7.36 4.11
CA SER A 121 -7.15 7.26 5.21
C SER A 121 -7.37 8.64 5.81
N TYR A 122 -8.60 9.10 5.85
CA TYR A 122 -8.95 10.44 6.34
C TYR A 122 -10.41 10.51 6.75
N LEU A 123 -10.77 11.54 7.51
CA LEU A 123 -12.16 11.84 7.81
C LEU A 123 -12.75 12.68 6.67
N ASP A 124 -13.89 12.27 6.15
CA ASP A 124 -14.64 13.07 5.20
C ASP A 124 -15.36 14.24 5.90
N LYS A 125 -16.04 15.08 5.12
CA LYS A 125 -16.79 16.23 5.62
C LYS A 125 -17.88 15.88 6.66
N ASP A 126 -18.33 14.64 6.69
CA ASP A 126 -19.34 14.12 7.60
C ASP A 126 -18.69 13.44 8.84
N GLY A 127 -17.35 13.52 8.97
CA GLY A 127 -16.57 12.91 10.04
C GLY A 127 -16.42 11.40 9.93
N LYS A 128 -16.68 10.82 8.76
CA LYS A 128 -16.59 9.39 8.51
C LYS A 128 -15.21 9.02 7.97
N LEU A 129 -14.60 8.00 8.56
CA LEU A 129 -13.34 7.46 8.08
C LEU A 129 -13.49 6.84 6.68
N THR A 130 -12.70 7.31 5.75
CA THR A 130 -12.71 6.91 4.34
C THR A 130 -11.29 6.94 3.76
N GLY A 131 -11.13 6.50 2.52
CA GLY A 131 -9.86 6.52 1.80
C GLY A 131 -9.50 5.18 1.17
N ILE A 132 -8.39 5.18 0.42
CA ILE A 132 -7.92 4.00 -0.34
C ILE A 132 -7.70 2.81 0.58
N MET A 133 -6.97 2.99 1.69
CA MET A 133 -6.66 1.93 2.65
C MET A 133 -7.91 1.39 3.32
N VAL A 134 -8.84 2.29 3.65
CA VAL A 134 -10.11 1.94 4.28
C VAL A 134 -10.97 1.06 3.38
N ASP A 135 -11.08 1.40 2.09
CA ASP A 135 -11.89 0.62 1.15
C ASP A 135 -11.19 -0.71 0.76
N LEU A 136 -9.86 -0.73 0.66
CA LEU A 136 -9.11 -1.96 0.47
C LEU A 136 -9.26 -2.91 1.67
N PHE A 137 -9.18 -2.38 2.90
CA PHE A 137 -9.41 -3.18 4.09
C PHE A 137 -10.83 -3.76 4.14
N LYS A 138 -11.86 -2.98 3.79
CA LYS A 138 -13.24 -3.48 3.69
C LYS A 138 -13.34 -4.67 2.72
N LEU A 139 -12.63 -4.62 1.59
CA LEU A 139 -12.62 -5.71 0.63
C LEU A 139 -11.90 -6.94 1.20
N VAL A 140 -10.74 -6.76 1.84
CA VAL A 140 -9.97 -7.81 2.52
C VAL A 140 -10.81 -8.47 3.63
N ALA A 141 -11.38 -7.67 4.53
CA ALA A 141 -12.20 -8.15 5.63
C ALA A 141 -13.48 -8.87 5.15
N GLY A 142 -14.12 -8.33 4.11
CA GLY A 142 -15.30 -8.95 3.50
C GLY A 142 -15.01 -10.33 2.92
N ARG A 143 -13.86 -10.50 2.24
CA ARG A 143 -13.40 -11.81 1.75
C ARG A 143 -13.11 -12.79 2.88
N ALA A 144 -12.45 -12.29 3.92
CA ALA A 144 -12.15 -13.06 5.12
C ALA A 144 -13.39 -13.31 6.00
N ARG A 145 -14.54 -12.73 5.67
CA ARG A 145 -15.79 -12.82 6.45
C ARG A 145 -15.61 -12.34 7.90
N LEU A 146 -14.76 -11.31 8.11
CA LEU A 146 -14.52 -10.74 9.43
C LEU A 146 -15.58 -9.71 9.77
N HIS A 147 -16.11 -9.77 11.00
CA HIS A 147 -16.92 -8.69 11.58
C HIS A 147 -15.96 -7.69 12.24
N TYR A 148 -16.10 -6.42 11.89
CA TYR A 148 -15.18 -5.38 12.38
C TYR A 148 -15.87 -4.01 12.48
N LYS A 149 -15.26 -3.14 13.28
CA LYS A 149 -15.61 -1.72 13.35
C LYS A 149 -14.35 -0.87 13.32
N PHE A 150 -14.42 0.26 12.64
CA PHE A 150 -13.34 1.25 12.69
C PHE A 150 -13.40 2.05 13.99
N LEU A 151 -12.22 2.23 14.58
CA LEU A 151 -12.01 3.24 15.60
C LEU A 151 -11.83 4.59 14.89
N THR A 152 -12.49 5.63 15.40
CA THR A 152 -12.41 6.98 14.83
C THR A 152 -11.79 7.89 15.88
N PRO A 153 -10.44 7.93 15.98
CA PRO A 153 -9.77 8.85 16.90
C PRO A 153 -10.12 10.29 16.52
N ALA A 154 -10.37 11.12 17.53
CA ALA A 154 -10.74 12.53 17.32
C ALA A 154 -9.58 13.34 16.76
N ASP A 155 -8.36 12.96 17.14
CA ASP A 155 -7.14 13.60 16.70
C ASP A 155 -5.98 12.58 16.68
N ARG A 156 -4.82 13.07 16.31
CA ARG A 156 -3.59 12.31 16.26
C ARG A 156 -3.10 11.84 17.63
N THR A 157 -3.34 12.59 18.69
CA THR A 157 -2.92 12.23 20.05
C THR A 157 -3.67 10.97 20.49
N GLU A 158 -4.98 10.95 20.27
CA GLU A 158 -5.81 9.77 20.54
C GLU A 158 -5.42 8.60 19.64
N TYR A 159 -5.13 8.83 18.35
CA TYR A 159 -4.62 7.78 17.46
C TYR A 159 -3.34 7.15 18.03
N LYS A 160 -2.36 7.95 18.43
CA LYS A 160 -1.12 7.47 19.04
C LYS A 160 -1.34 6.71 20.33
N GLN A 161 -2.25 7.19 21.17
CA GLN A 161 -2.57 6.51 22.42
C GLN A 161 -3.17 5.12 22.15
N ILE A 162 -4.19 5.02 21.29
CA ILE A 162 -4.81 3.74 20.89
C ILE A 162 -3.76 2.77 20.34
N PHE A 163 -2.85 3.28 19.49
CA PHE A 163 -1.78 2.48 18.90
C PHE A 163 -0.78 1.97 19.96
N ASN A 164 -0.25 2.87 20.80
CA ASN A 164 0.74 2.53 21.82
C ASN A 164 0.19 1.61 22.90
N ASP A 165 -1.08 1.79 23.27
CA ASP A 165 -1.78 0.95 24.22
C ASP A 165 -2.20 -0.40 23.62
N ARG A 166 -1.99 -0.59 22.29
CA ARG A 166 -2.43 -1.76 21.54
C ARG A 166 -3.92 -2.05 21.68
N ALA A 167 -4.72 -1.00 21.78
CA ALA A 167 -6.16 -1.10 21.98
C ALA A 167 -6.93 -1.45 20.69
N ALA A 168 -6.25 -1.51 19.55
CA ALA A 168 -6.79 -1.95 18.27
C ALA A 168 -6.33 -3.37 17.95
N ASP A 169 -7.24 -4.16 17.36
CA ASP A 169 -6.95 -5.51 16.89
C ASP A 169 -6.18 -5.47 15.57
N PHE A 170 -6.52 -4.51 14.71
CA PHE A 170 -5.85 -4.26 13.44
C PHE A 170 -5.44 -2.80 13.30
N VAL A 171 -4.28 -2.58 12.66
CA VAL A 171 -3.82 -1.27 12.20
C VAL A 171 -3.54 -1.38 10.71
N ILE A 172 -4.24 -0.60 9.89
CA ILE A 172 -4.23 -0.82 8.43
C ILE A 172 -3.20 0.00 7.67
N ASP A 173 -2.44 0.83 8.33
CA ASP A 173 -1.54 1.81 7.73
C ASP A 173 -0.08 1.69 8.23
N LEU A 174 0.31 0.51 8.66
CA LEU A 174 1.70 0.24 9.02
C LEU A 174 2.57 0.07 7.78
N THR A 175 3.77 0.62 7.82
CA THR A 175 4.78 0.35 6.79
C THR A 175 5.32 -1.08 6.90
N SER A 176 5.90 -1.59 5.82
CA SER A 176 6.47 -2.95 5.77
C SER A 176 7.77 -3.10 6.57
N ASP A 177 7.91 -2.38 7.67
CA ASP A 177 8.99 -2.53 8.64
C ASP A 177 8.57 -3.53 9.72
N PHE A 178 8.96 -4.79 9.53
CA PHE A 178 8.61 -5.89 10.42
C PHE A 178 9.20 -5.73 11.82
N SER A 179 10.42 -5.17 11.93
CA SER A 179 11.09 -4.96 13.23
C SER A 179 10.34 -3.94 14.07
N THR A 180 10.09 -2.76 13.51
CA THR A 180 9.35 -1.70 14.20
C THR A 180 7.92 -2.13 14.55
N ALA A 181 7.23 -2.86 13.66
CA ALA A 181 5.89 -3.36 13.95
C ALA A 181 5.88 -4.36 15.10
N GLU A 182 6.87 -5.26 15.16
CA GLU A 182 6.97 -6.25 16.25
C GLU A 182 7.28 -5.58 17.60
N ASP A 183 8.15 -4.58 17.61
CA ASP A 183 8.44 -3.77 18.79
C ASP A 183 7.19 -3.05 19.32
N CYS A 184 6.34 -2.58 18.39
CA CYS A 184 5.04 -1.99 18.71
C CYS A 184 3.97 -3.03 19.09
N GLY A 185 4.25 -4.32 18.96
CA GLY A 185 3.35 -5.42 19.34
C GLY A 185 2.36 -5.83 18.26
N TYR A 186 2.68 -5.57 16.99
CA TYR A 186 1.90 -6.02 15.84
C TYR A 186 2.70 -6.95 14.93
N LYS A 187 2.02 -7.92 14.35
CA LYS A 187 2.55 -8.80 13.30
C LYS A 187 1.99 -8.37 11.96
N LEU A 188 2.86 -8.08 10.99
CA LEU A 188 2.44 -7.60 9.69
C LEU A 188 1.92 -8.73 8.79
N THR A 189 0.94 -8.39 7.96
CA THR A 189 0.61 -9.14 6.75
C THR A 189 1.61 -8.82 5.63
N ASP A 190 1.46 -9.47 4.49
CA ASP A 190 2.05 -9.02 3.25
C ASP A 190 1.52 -7.62 2.89
N SER A 191 2.25 -6.89 2.05
CA SER A 191 1.84 -5.55 1.66
C SER A 191 0.64 -5.60 0.70
N TYR A 192 -0.33 -4.72 0.92
CA TYR A 192 -1.53 -4.63 0.11
C TYR A 192 -1.64 -3.34 -0.71
N LEU A 193 -0.79 -2.37 -0.42
CA LEU A 193 -0.74 -1.08 -1.10
C LEU A 193 0.68 -0.53 -1.05
N SER A 194 1.10 0.19 -2.10
CA SER A 194 2.33 0.97 -2.10
C SER A 194 2.02 2.43 -2.40
N ALA A 195 2.74 3.33 -1.75
CA ALA A 195 2.67 4.76 -1.99
C ALA A 195 4.02 5.31 -2.46
N GLU A 196 3.98 6.25 -3.37
CA GLU A 196 5.10 7.06 -3.83
C GLU A 196 5.08 8.40 -3.14
N PHE A 197 6.21 9.07 -3.11
CA PHE A 197 6.38 10.34 -2.43
C PHE A 197 6.84 11.43 -3.39
N SER A 198 6.52 12.67 -3.05
CA SER A 198 6.90 13.85 -3.82
C SER A 198 7.23 15.03 -2.91
N TRP A 199 8.10 15.87 -3.40
CA TRP A 199 8.31 17.21 -2.88
C TRP A 199 7.28 18.16 -3.48
N VAL A 200 6.73 19.04 -2.68
CA VAL A 200 5.93 20.19 -3.12
C VAL A 200 6.74 21.45 -2.85
N LEU A 201 6.91 22.27 -3.87
CA LEU A 201 7.72 23.48 -3.82
C LEU A 201 7.11 24.58 -4.70
N LEU A 202 7.53 25.82 -4.46
CA LEU A 202 7.16 26.94 -5.32
C LEU A 202 7.81 26.78 -6.71
N ARG A 203 7.09 27.15 -7.78
CA ARG A 203 7.65 27.15 -9.15
C ARG A 203 8.83 28.10 -9.30
N SER A 204 8.86 29.16 -8.49
CA SER A 204 9.95 30.14 -8.46
C SER A 204 11.21 29.63 -7.76
N HIS A 205 11.12 28.49 -7.04
CA HIS A 205 12.28 27.92 -6.38
C HIS A 205 13.16 27.18 -7.38
N ASP A 206 14.41 27.59 -7.51
CA ASP A 206 15.42 27.03 -8.44
C ASP A 206 16.74 26.63 -7.75
N GLY A 207 16.78 26.72 -6.40
CA GLY A 207 17.93 26.34 -5.58
C GLY A 207 17.85 24.94 -5.00
N ASP A 208 18.87 24.60 -4.20
CA ASP A 208 18.92 23.39 -3.40
C ASP A 208 17.84 23.44 -2.30
N LEU A 209 17.33 22.25 -1.93
CA LEU A 209 16.38 22.12 -0.82
C LEU A 209 17.17 22.14 0.51
N ARG A 210 17.16 23.25 1.22
CA ARG A 210 17.90 23.43 2.47
C ARG A 210 17.02 23.43 3.71
N ARG A 211 15.80 23.92 3.58
CA ARG A 211 14.81 23.95 4.67
C ARG A 211 13.58 23.23 4.18
N VAL A 212 13.35 22.05 4.69
CA VAL A 212 12.25 21.22 4.25
C VAL A 212 11.35 20.85 5.41
N ALA A 213 10.08 20.62 5.13
CA ALA A 213 9.15 20.16 6.13
C ALA A 213 8.54 18.81 5.79
N VAL A 214 8.11 18.12 6.82
CA VAL A 214 7.32 16.90 6.75
C VAL A 214 6.15 17.08 7.71
N ALA A 215 4.94 16.86 7.24
CA ALA A 215 3.81 16.76 8.15
C ALA A 215 4.02 15.52 9.02
N TYR A 216 3.97 15.73 10.32
CA TYR A 216 4.27 14.67 11.27
C TYR A 216 3.31 13.51 11.09
N ASN A 217 3.82 12.37 10.72
CA ASN A 217 3.16 11.08 10.66
C ASN A 217 3.68 10.18 11.78
N PHE A 218 2.86 9.24 12.25
CA PHE A 218 3.26 8.28 13.27
C PHE A 218 4.59 7.55 12.95
N ASN A 219 4.87 7.29 11.68
CA ASN A 219 6.05 6.55 11.20
C ASN A 219 7.16 7.46 10.62
N THR A 220 7.19 8.74 10.96
CA THR A 220 8.19 9.67 10.42
C THR A 220 9.53 9.65 11.15
N ASP A 221 9.62 9.00 12.29
CA ASP A 221 10.87 8.95 13.08
C ASP A 221 12.03 8.23 12.36
N VAL A 222 11.77 7.63 11.18
CA VAL A 222 12.75 6.88 10.36
C VAL A 222 12.70 7.33 8.89
N LEU A 223 12.27 8.55 8.59
CA LEU A 223 12.29 9.05 7.21
C LEU A 223 13.70 9.45 6.80
N GLU A 224 14.38 8.58 6.05
CA GLU A 224 15.44 9.05 5.16
C GLU A 224 14.77 9.83 4.04
N LEU A 225 14.98 11.14 4.02
CA LEU A 225 14.44 12.01 2.97
C LEU A 225 15.43 12.00 1.79
N PRO A 226 15.06 11.43 0.64
CA PRO A 226 15.96 11.30 -0.48
C PRO A 226 16.28 12.65 -1.11
N GLY A 227 17.51 12.80 -1.57
CA GLY A 227 17.95 13.97 -2.34
C GLY A 227 18.19 15.23 -1.52
N LEU A 228 18.34 15.13 -0.20
CA LEU A 228 18.77 16.22 0.65
C LEU A 228 20.28 16.17 0.89
N ASP A 229 20.90 17.34 0.92
CA ASP A 229 22.29 17.49 1.35
C ASP A 229 22.40 17.37 2.88
N ASP A 230 23.59 17.00 3.39
CA ASP A 230 23.90 16.91 4.83
C ASP A 230 23.65 18.23 5.58
N CYS A 231 23.55 19.34 4.87
CA CYS A 231 23.29 20.68 5.42
C CYS A 231 21.79 21.05 5.46
N ALA A 232 20.89 20.19 4.98
CA ALA A 232 19.48 20.46 4.98
C ALA A 232 18.89 20.31 6.39
N THR A 233 17.99 21.22 6.75
CA THR A 233 17.20 21.15 7.99
C THR A 233 15.82 20.58 7.69
N VAL A 234 15.37 19.63 8.52
CA VAL A 234 14.04 19.03 8.40
C VAL A 234 13.18 19.49 9.58
N GLU A 235 12.07 20.12 9.27
CA GLU A 235 11.09 20.57 10.26
C GLU A 235 9.86 19.64 10.24
N TYR A 236 9.40 19.24 11.41
CA TYR A 236 8.18 18.44 11.57
C TYR A 236 7.03 19.35 11.95
N MET A 237 6.02 19.40 11.11
CA MET A 237 4.83 20.23 11.28
C MET A 237 3.59 19.38 11.61
N ASP A 238 2.62 19.97 12.29
CA ASP A 238 1.46 19.22 12.78
C ASP A 238 0.54 18.77 11.65
N SER A 239 0.45 19.53 10.56
CA SER A 239 -0.43 19.23 9.44
C SER A 239 0.19 19.57 8.08
N PHE A 240 -0.41 19.07 7.00
CA PHE A 240 -0.05 19.48 5.65
C PHE A 240 -0.41 20.95 5.37
N ASP A 241 -1.43 21.47 6.00
CA ASP A 241 -1.81 22.89 5.86
C ASP A 241 -0.76 23.79 6.48
N ASP A 242 -0.14 23.39 7.59
CA ASP A 242 0.99 24.12 8.19
C ASP A 242 2.22 24.10 7.28
N CYS A 243 2.53 22.94 6.69
CA CYS A 243 3.61 22.83 5.69
C CYS A 243 3.36 23.76 4.50
N LEU A 244 2.13 23.81 3.99
CA LEU A 244 1.75 24.65 2.87
C LEU A 244 1.84 26.15 3.23
N ALA A 245 1.42 26.53 4.44
CA ALA A 245 1.54 27.89 4.94
C ALA A 245 3.02 28.33 5.07
N ALA A 246 3.87 27.47 5.64
CA ALA A 246 5.30 27.71 5.76
C ALA A 246 6.00 27.80 4.38
N LEU A 247 5.56 27.01 3.40
CA LEU A 247 6.05 27.12 2.02
C LEU A 247 5.70 28.45 1.38
N HIS A 248 4.47 28.93 1.55
CA HIS A 248 4.03 30.23 1.01
C HIS A 248 4.66 31.42 1.74
N SER A 249 4.97 31.30 3.04
CA SER A 249 5.70 32.35 3.79
C SER A 249 7.19 32.39 3.49
N GLY A 250 7.73 31.36 2.83
CA GLY A 250 9.16 31.23 2.55
C GLY A 250 10.00 30.77 3.77
N GLU A 251 9.36 30.22 4.78
CA GLU A 251 10.05 29.60 5.92
C GLU A 251 10.74 28.31 5.49
N ILE A 252 10.13 27.55 4.57
CA ILE A 252 10.67 26.33 4.00
C ILE A 252 10.79 26.43 2.48
N ASP A 253 11.67 25.64 1.89
CA ASP A 253 11.91 25.56 0.46
C ASP A 253 10.99 24.51 -0.21
N ALA A 254 10.65 23.44 0.53
CA ALA A 254 9.74 22.39 0.08
C ALA A 254 9.15 21.63 1.27
N TYR A 255 8.06 20.92 1.04
CA TYR A 255 7.62 19.89 1.98
C TYR A 255 7.46 18.54 1.29
N TYR A 256 7.67 17.47 2.06
CA TYR A 256 7.64 16.09 1.58
C TYR A 256 6.31 15.44 1.94
N THR A 257 5.66 14.81 0.96
CA THR A 257 4.36 14.16 1.18
C THR A 257 4.13 13.04 0.17
N TYR A 258 3.02 12.33 0.32
CA TYR A 258 2.57 11.35 -0.66
C TYR A 258 2.29 12.02 -2.01
N THR A 259 2.65 11.34 -3.11
CA THR A 259 2.48 11.88 -4.48
C THR A 259 1.04 12.31 -4.77
N TYR A 260 0.04 11.52 -4.36
CA TYR A 260 -1.36 11.90 -4.59
C TYR A 260 -1.79 13.15 -3.80
N GLN A 261 -1.24 13.33 -2.59
CA GLN A 261 -1.46 14.55 -1.81
C GLN A 261 -0.79 15.74 -2.52
N ALA A 262 0.45 15.57 -2.97
CA ALA A 262 1.18 16.61 -3.70
C ALA A 262 0.46 17.02 -4.98
N GLU A 263 0.03 16.05 -5.80
CA GLU A 263 -0.73 16.30 -7.03
C GLU A 263 -2.04 17.02 -6.75
N ARG A 264 -2.75 16.64 -5.69
CA ARG A 264 -3.99 17.32 -5.28
C ARG A 264 -3.72 18.76 -4.87
N THR A 265 -2.69 19.00 -4.06
CA THR A 265 -2.33 20.35 -3.63
C THR A 265 -1.97 21.25 -4.83
N VAL A 266 -1.17 20.74 -5.77
CA VAL A 266 -0.83 21.46 -7.01
C VAL A 266 -2.07 21.69 -7.89
N PHE A 267 -2.98 20.73 -7.97
CA PHE A 267 -4.22 20.88 -8.74
C PHE A 267 -5.16 21.95 -8.15
N ASP A 268 -5.26 22.01 -6.81
CA ASP A 268 -6.11 22.97 -6.11
C ASP A 268 -5.51 24.38 -6.02
N ASP A 269 -4.22 24.52 -6.38
CA ASP A 269 -3.53 25.81 -6.41
C ASP A 269 -4.00 26.69 -7.56
N LYS A 270 -4.97 27.55 -7.26
CA LYS A 270 -5.57 28.49 -8.24
C LYS A 270 -4.58 29.53 -8.78
N LYS A 271 -3.49 29.80 -8.07
CA LYS A 271 -2.47 30.78 -8.46
C LYS A 271 -1.41 30.18 -9.36
N ASN A 272 -1.38 28.84 -9.49
CA ASN A 272 -0.38 28.08 -10.23
C ASN A 272 1.07 28.40 -9.81
N GLU A 273 1.25 28.62 -8.50
CA GLU A 273 2.56 28.93 -7.88
C GLU A 273 3.31 27.64 -7.48
N LEU A 274 2.58 26.53 -7.34
CA LEU A 274 3.12 25.26 -6.85
C LEU A 274 3.50 24.31 -7.99
N ARG A 275 4.49 23.46 -7.70
CA ARG A 275 4.84 22.28 -8.50
C ARG A 275 5.15 21.10 -7.60
N SER A 276 4.97 19.89 -8.10
CA SER A 276 5.44 18.66 -7.43
C SER A 276 6.66 18.11 -8.16
N MET A 277 7.54 17.46 -7.40
CA MET A 277 8.71 16.76 -7.89
C MET A 277 8.72 15.36 -7.28
N LEU A 278 8.62 14.34 -8.13
CA LEU A 278 8.58 12.94 -7.69
C LEU A 278 9.91 12.57 -7.01
N SER A 279 9.82 11.85 -5.92
CA SER A 279 10.94 11.22 -5.22
C SER A 279 11.10 9.78 -5.71
N ASP A 280 12.31 9.22 -5.54
CA ASP A 280 12.59 7.81 -5.83
C ASP A 280 12.10 6.88 -4.69
N GLU A 281 11.56 7.44 -3.61
CA GLU A 281 11.08 6.67 -2.46
C GLU A 281 9.70 6.07 -2.72
N ARG A 282 9.56 4.80 -2.36
CA ARG A 282 8.29 4.08 -2.33
C ARG A 282 8.16 3.33 -1.01
N ARG A 283 6.99 3.38 -0.40
CA ARG A 283 6.67 2.61 0.80
C ARG A 283 5.51 1.69 0.57
N SER A 284 5.67 0.47 1.08
CA SER A 284 4.60 -0.52 1.09
C SER A 284 3.88 -0.50 2.44
N PHE A 285 2.55 -0.68 2.40
CA PHE A 285 1.70 -0.72 3.57
C PHE A 285 1.14 -2.12 3.80
N CYS A 286 1.15 -2.52 5.06
CA CYS A 286 0.69 -3.80 5.56
C CYS A 286 -0.42 -3.60 6.58
N ILE A 287 -1.19 -4.65 6.85
CA ILE A 287 -2.11 -4.70 7.97
C ILE A 287 -1.35 -5.27 9.17
N GLY A 288 -1.25 -4.50 10.24
CA GLY A 288 -0.76 -4.99 11.52
C GLY A 288 -1.86 -5.74 12.26
N VAL A 289 -1.58 -6.95 12.66
CA VAL A 289 -2.44 -7.78 13.52
C VAL A 289 -1.85 -7.77 14.92
N ASN A 290 -2.66 -7.42 15.92
CA ASN A 290 -2.20 -7.45 17.30
C ASN A 290 -1.63 -8.83 17.64
N ARG A 291 -0.43 -8.87 18.19
CA ARG A 291 0.35 -10.09 18.41
C ARG A 291 -0.30 -11.10 19.36
N ASP A 292 -1.26 -10.64 20.17
CA ASP A 292 -1.97 -11.48 21.14
C ASP A 292 -3.00 -12.40 20.47
N TYR A 293 -3.28 -12.20 19.17
CA TYR A 293 -4.14 -13.06 18.38
C TYR A 293 -3.42 -14.30 17.85
N ASP A 294 -4.22 -15.34 17.58
CA ASP A 294 -3.77 -16.58 16.96
C ASP A 294 -3.14 -16.31 15.58
N VAL A 295 -2.11 -17.06 15.25
CA VAL A 295 -1.45 -17.04 13.94
C VAL A 295 -2.42 -17.29 12.79
N LEU A 296 -3.52 -18.03 13.03
CA LEU A 296 -4.56 -18.28 12.04
C LEU A 296 -5.23 -16.99 11.53
N LEU A 297 -5.44 -16.01 12.41
CA LEU A 297 -6.02 -14.72 12.02
C LEU A 297 -5.13 -13.98 11.01
N ARG A 298 -3.82 -13.93 11.28
CA ARG A 298 -2.87 -13.33 10.34
C ARG A 298 -2.81 -14.11 9.03
N SER A 299 -2.84 -15.45 9.09
CA SER A 299 -2.86 -16.29 7.89
C SER A 299 -4.09 -16.02 7.03
N VAL A 300 -5.28 -15.91 7.62
CA VAL A 300 -6.52 -15.55 6.92
C VAL A 300 -6.41 -14.18 6.25
N LEU A 301 -5.90 -13.19 6.98
CA LEU A 301 -5.71 -11.84 6.42
C LEU A 301 -4.67 -11.83 5.30
N ASN A 302 -3.55 -12.54 5.44
CA ASN A 302 -2.56 -12.68 4.38
C ASN A 302 -3.15 -13.28 3.11
N LYS A 303 -3.87 -14.38 3.23
CA LYS A 303 -4.55 -15.00 2.09
C LYS A 303 -5.55 -14.04 1.44
N SER A 304 -6.26 -13.27 2.25
CA SER A 304 -7.22 -12.27 1.77
C SER A 304 -6.52 -11.09 1.06
N VAL A 305 -5.43 -10.58 1.61
CA VAL A 305 -4.57 -9.56 0.99
C VAL A 305 -4.04 -10.07 -0.35
N ASN A 306 -3.48 -11.27 -0.39
CA ASN A 306 -2.93 -11.87 -1.61
C ASN A 306 -3.99 -12.23 -2.66
N SER A 307 -5.26 -12.25 -2.29
CA SER A 307 -6.38 -12.41 -3.22
C SER A 307 -6.79 -11.10 -3.92
N LEU A 308 -6.28 -9.94 -3.47
CA LEU A 308 -6.53 -8.65 -4.12
C LEU A 308 -5.96 -8.65 -5.53
N THR A 309 -6.80 -8.32 -6.49
CA THR A 309 -6.32 -8.13 -7.87
C THR A 309 -5.83 -6.70 -8.05
N ARG A 310 -4.87 -6.52 -8.96
CA ARG A 310 -4.40 -5.19 -9.33
C ARG A 310 -5.55 -4.30 -9.84
N ALA A 311 -6.50 -4.87 -10.58
CA ALA A 311 -7.65 -4.13 -11.10
C ALA A 311 -8.52 -3.56 -9.97
N GLU A 312 -8.73 -4.30 -8.88
CA GLU A 312 -9.46 -3.84 -7.71
C GLU A 312 -8.72 -2.72 -6.99
N VAL A 313 -7.40 -2.90 -6.77
CA VAL A 313 -6.56 -1.86 -6.16
C VAL A 313 -6.61 -0.57 -6.99
N VAL A 314 -6.42 -0.67 -8.31
CA VAL A 314 -6.49 0.48 -9.22
C VAL A 314 -7.89 1.10 -9.23
N SER A 315 -8.96 0.31 -9.28
CA SER A 315 -10.33 0.81 -9.24
C SER A 315 -10.63 1.59 -7.97
N ILE A 316 -10.23 1.05 -6.81
CA ILE A 316 -10.40 1.73 -5.52
C ILE A 316 -9.53 2.99 -5.46
N THR A 317 -8.27 2.92 -5.90
CA THR A 317 -7.38 4.08 -5.92
C THR A 317 -7.96 5.21 -6.78
N ASN A 318 -8.40 4.90 -7.99
CA ASN A 318 -8.98 5.87 -8.93
C ASN A 318 -10.23 6.57 -8.39
N LYS A 319 -10.99 5.94 -7.50
CA LYS A 319 -12.14 6.57 -6.83
C LYS A 319 -11.74 7.82 -6.04
N TYR A 320 -10.52 7.82 -5.48
CA TYR A 320 -10.03 8.89 -4.60
C TYR A 320 -9.10 9.90 -5.27
N ILE A 321 -8.38 9.47 -6.32
CA ILE A 321 -7.37 10.31 -7.00
C ILE A 321 -7.87 10.96 -8.29
N ASN A 322 -9.07 10.61 -8.78
CA ASN A 322 -9.64 11.29 -9.95
C ASN A 322 -9.82 12.79 -9.63
N LEU A 323 -8.81 13.57 -9.98
CA LEU A 323 -8.83 15.02 -10.06
C LEU A 323 -9.74 15.41 -11.24
N GLY A 324 -11.05 15.21 -11.05
CA GLY A 324 -12.13 15.50 -11.98
C GLY A 324 -11.70 15.61 -13.45
N THR A 325 -12.17 14.73 -14.31
CA THR A 325 -12.21 15.00 -15.74
C THR A 325 -13.02 16.28 -15.92
N GLN A 326 -12.36 17.43 -15.89
CA GLN A 326 -12.96 18.62 -16.48
C GLN A 326 -13.21 18.27 -17.95
N LYS A 327 -14.50 18.21 -18.31
CA LYS A 327 -14.91 18.24 -19.69
C LYS A 327 -14.31 19.51 -20.30
N PHE A 328 -13.33 19.33 -21.19
CA PHE A 328 -12.94 20.36 -22.11
C PHE A 328 -14.07 20.59 -23.14
#